data_9014e017f2445d59b074274dc375c0a9
#
_entry.id   9014e017f2445d59b074274dc375c0a9
#
_cell.length_a   1.000
_cell.length_b   1.000
_cell.length_c   1.000
_cell.angle_alpha   90.00
_cell.angle_beta   90.00
_cell.angle_gamma   90.00
#
_symmetry.space_group_name_H-M   'P 1'
#
loop_
_entity.id
_entity.type
_entity.pdbx_description
1 polymer ?
#
loop_
_entity_poly.entity_id
_entity_poly.type
_entity_poly.pdbx_seq_one_letter_code
_entity_poly.pdbx_strand_id
1 'polypeptide(L)'
;GGLALAAGISASGLAGWLGEVLRPLGGVHPIIVAAVLVGIVIIVTEFASNVATASGVMPVVGGLIAATGADPALLAVSAAMAASWGFMLPSGTGPNAIAWATGHIALPRMLKSGFMLDVVGIPLIVGIVWAVGLILG
;
A
#
# COMPACT_ATOMS: atom_id res chain seq x y z
N GLY A 1 -8.54 14.78 7.03
CA GLY A 1 -8.31 13.55 7.78
C GLY A 1 -6.93 12.97 7.49
N GLY A 2 -6.67 12.39 6.31
CA GLY A 2 -5.41 11.72 6.00
C GLY A 2 -4.16 12.61 6.09
N LEU A 3 -4.21 13.83 5.60
CA LEU A 3 -3.09 14.78 5.70
C LEU A 3 -2.80 15.20 7.15
N ALA A 4 -3.82 15.36 7.98
CA ALA A 4 -3.64 15.65 9.39
C ALA A 4 -3.02 14.47 10.14
N LEU A 5 -3.40 13.24 9.79
CA LEU A 5 -2.79 12.02 10.33
C LEU A 5 -1.32 11.90 9.92
N ALA A 6 -1.00 12.13 8.64
CA ALA A 6 0.37 12.13 8.13
C ALA A 6 1.24 13.19 8.84
N ALA A 7 0.72 14.40 9.04
CA ALA A 7 1.40 15.45 9.79
C ALA A 7 1.62 15.05 11.26
N GLY A 8 0.63 14.43 11.90
CA GLY A 8 0.74 13.91 13.27
C GLY A 8 1.80 12.82 13.40
N ILE A 9 1.85 11.86 12.48
CA ILE A 9 2.86 10.80 12.44
C ILE A 9 4.27 11.40 12.29
N SER A 10 4.43 12.38 11.40
CA SER A 10 5.71 13.05 11.20
C SER A 10 6.14 13.87 12.43
N ALA A 11 5.21 14.61 13.04
CA ALA A 11 5.48 15.45 14.20
C ALA A 11 5.73 14.64 15.50
N SER A 12 5.13 13.45 15.61
CA SER A 12 5.31 12.57 16.78
C SER A 12 6.65 11.85 16.83
N GLY A 13 7.48 11.93 15.78
CA GLY A 13 8.71 11.14 15.66
C GLY A 13 8.49 9.67 15.31
N LEU A 14 7.23 9.25 15.09
CA LEU A 14 6.89 7.87 14.76
C LEU A 14 7.59 7.40 13.47
N ALA A 15 7.74 8.27 12.49
CA ALA A 15 8.45 7.94 11.25
C ALA A 15 9.93 7.60 11.52
N GLY A 16 10.60 8.34 12.40
CA GLY A 16 11.98 8.05 12.83
C GLY A 16 12.08 6.74 13.61
N TRP A 17 11.16 6.52 14.55
CA TRP A 17 11.08 5.28 15.30
C TRP A 17 10.85 4.06 14.40
N LEU A 18 9.96 4.19 13.42
CA LEU A 18 9.74 3.16 12.40
C LEU A 18 11.00 2.88 11.59
N GLY A 19 11.77 3.91 11.22
CA GLY A 19 13.06 3.75 10.55
C GLY A 19 14.05 2.90 11.36
N GLU A 20 14.13 3.13 12.68
CA GLU A 20 14.97 2.33 13.57
C GLU A 20 14.50 0.88 13.72
N VAL A 21 13.19 0.68 13.91
CA VAL A 21 12.58 -0.66 14.01
C VAL A 21 12.75 -1.46 12.71
N LEU A 22 12.71 -0.77 11.56
CA LEU A 22 12.83 -1.39 10.24
C LEU A 22 14.29 -1.53 9.77
N ARG A 23 15.25 -0.99 10.53
CA ARG A 23 16.70 -1.08 10.22
C ARG A 23 17.20 -2.48 9.90
N PRO A 24 16.73 -3.57 10.57
CA PRO A 24 17.14 -4.94 10.20
C PRO A 24 16.76 -5.34 8.79
N LEU A 25 15.79 -4.66 8.17
CA LEU A 25 15.40 -4.90 6.78
C LEU A 25 16.38 -4.33 5.75
N GLY A 26 17.38 -3.55 6.18
CA GLY A 26 18.43 -3.00 5.29
C GLY A 26 19.25 -4.05 4.54
N GLY A 27 19.26 -5.31 5.02
CA GLY A 27 19.87 -6.45 4.33
C GLY A 27 18.93 -7.22 3.40
N VAL A 28 17.64 -6.87 3.35
CA VAL A 28 16.64 -7.55 2.54
C VAL A 28 16.58 -6.91 1.14
N HIS A 29 16.41 -7.75 0.13
CA HIS A 29 16.33 -7.25 -1.25
C HIS A 29 15.17 -6.26 -1.42
N PRO A 30 15.36 -5.08 -2.03
CA PRO A 30 14.34 -4.02 -2.13
C PRO A 30 12.99 -4.48 -2.71
N ILE A 31 13.01 -5.42 -3.65
CA ILE A 31 11.78 -6.01 -4.22
C ILE A 31 10.94 -6.72 -3.16
N ILE A 32 11.58 -7.42 -2.22
CA ILE A 32 10.87 -8.11 -1.13
C ILE A 32 10.26 -7.09 -0.17
N VAL A 33 11.00 -6.05 0.16
CA VAL A 33 10.51 -4.93 1.00
C VAL A 33 9.29 -4.28 0.34
N ALA A 34 9.36 -4.00 -0.96
CA ALA A 34 8.25 -3.44 -1.71
C ALA A 34 7.04 -4.39 -1.76
N ALA A 35 7.26 -5.70 -1.97
CA ALA A 35 6.16 -6.66 -2.01
C ALA A 35 5.43 -6.77 -0.66
N VAL A 36 6.17 -6.78 0.44
CA VAL A 36 5.59 -6.77 1.79
C VAL A 36 4.84 -5.47 2.06
N LEU A 37 5.43 -4.32 1.71
CA LEU A 37 4.79 -3.01 1.83
C LEU A 37 3.48 -2.98 1.03
N VAL A 38 3.51 -3.37 -0.23
CA VAL A 38 2.33 -3.41 -1.11
C VAL A 38 1.24 -4.30 -0.51
N GLY A 39 1.59 -5.49 -0.02
CA GLY A 39 0.63 -6.40 0.62
C GLY A 39 -0.03 -5.79 1.86
N ILE A 40 0.74 -5.14 2.72
CA ILE A 40 0.21 -4.45 3.91
C ILE A 40 -0.71 -3.30 3.50
N VAL A 41 -0.31 -2.48 2.52
CA VAL A 41 -1.09 -1.34 2.05
C VAL A 41 -2.41 -1.79 1.42
N ILE A 42 -2.42 -2.85 0.63
CA ILE A 42 -3.64 -3.45 0.06
C ILE A 42 -4.59 -3.88 1.19
N ILE A 43 -4.10 -4.55 2.23
CA ILE A 43 -4.94 -4.94 3.37
C ILE A 43 -5.52 -3.71 4.08
N VAL A 44 -4.72 -2.68 4.32
CA VAL A 44 -5.17 -1.47 5.00
C VAL A 44 -6.23 -0.71 4.19
N THR A 45 -6.06 -0.61 2.86
CA THR A 45 -7.01 0.12 2.00
C THR A 45 -8.37 -0.56 1.89
N GLU A 46 -8.49 -1.85 2.19
CA GLU A 46 -9.78 -2.53 2.27
C GLU A 46 -10.69 -1.98 3.39
N PHE A 47 -10.08 -1.46 4.45
CA PHE A 47 -10.79 -0.91 5.62
C PHE A 47 -10.83 0.61 5.67
N ALA A 48 -10.00 1.28 4.86
CA ALA A 48 -9.86 2.73 4.85
C ALA A 48 -9.97 3.28 3.42
N SER A 49 -10.33 4.56 3.28
CA SER A 49 -10.35 5.17 1.96
C SER A 49 -8.94 5.23 1.35
N ASN A 50 -8.85 5.11 0.02
CA ASN A 50 -7.57 5.15 -0.71
C ASN A 50 -6.73 6.38 -0.34
N VAL A 51 -7.36 7.55 -0.23
CA VAL A 51 -6.69 8.81 0.13
C VAL A 51 -6.14 8.76 1.56
N ALA A 52 -6.92 8.24 2.51
CA ALA A 52 -6.49 8.10 3.89
C ALA A 52 -5.33 7.09 4.00
N THR A 53 -5.43 5.97 3.30
CA THR A 53 -4.37 4.95 3.25
C THR A 53 -3.10 5.51 2.65
N ALA A 54 -3.15 6.13 1.46
CA ALA A 54 -2.00 6.73 0.82
C ALA A 54 -1.32 7.76 1.71
N SER A 55 -2.11 8.69 2.29
CA SER A 55 -1.58 9.74 3.16
C SER A 55 -0.96 9.19 4.45
N GLY A 56 -1.58 8.18 5.05
CA GLY A 56 -1.11 7.57 6.30
C GLY A 56 0.13 6.68 6.13
N VAL A 57 0.31 6.08 4.96
CA VAL A 57 1.42 5.18 4.67
C VAL A 57 2.69 5.92 4.27
N MET A 58 2.61 7.12 3.67
CA MET A 58 3.80 7.84 3.19
C MET A 58 4.88 8.08 4.25
N PRO A 59 4.58 8.44 5.52
CA PRO A 59 5.61 8.53 6.55
C PRO A 59 6.31 7.20 6.84
N VAL A 60 5.59 6.08 6.75
CA VAL A 60 6.16 4.74 6.92
C VAL A 60 7.09 4.41 5.75
N VAL A 61 6.70 4.76 4.54
CA VAL A 61 7.55 4.65 3.33
C VAL A 61 8.83 5.45 3.50
N GLY A 62 8.75 6.69 4.01
CA GLY A 62 9.92 7.50 4.33
C GLY A 62 10.87 6.82 5.32
N GLY A 63 10.33 6.20 6.37
CA GLY A 63 11.10 5.40 7.33
C GLY A 63 11.77 4.19 6.69
N LEU A 64 11.05 3.48 5.81
CA LEU A 64 11.61 2.34 5.05
C LEU A 64 12.74 2.76 4.13
N ILE A 65 12.60 3.86 3.41
CA ILE A 65 13.65 4.41 2.54
C ILE A 65 14.90 4.71 3.36
N ALA A 66 14.74 5.39 4.50
CA ALA A 66 15.85 5.72 5.39
C ALA A 66 16.55 4.47 5.95
N ALA A 67 15.79 3.41 6.25
CA ALA A 67 16.31 2.17 6.80
C ALA A 67 17.00 1.27 5.76
N THR A 68 16.49 1.23 4.54
CA THR A 68 16.93 0.27 3.50
C THR A 68 17.81 0.87 2.43
N GLY A 69 17.83 2.21 2.29
CA GLY A 69 18.48 2.89 1.17
C GLY A 69 17.84 2.61 -0.19
N ALA A 70 16.61 2.04 -0.22
CA ALA A 70 15.90 1.75 -1.45
C ALA A 70 15.52 3.04 -2.19
N ASP A 71 15.34 2.95 -3.50
CA ASP A 71 14.92 4.08 -4.32
C ASP A 71 13.58 4.65 -3.82
N PRO A 72 13.54 5.94 -3.47
CA PRO A 72 12.34 6.57 -2.94
C PRO A 72 11.15 6.53 -3.90
N ALA A 73 11.40 6.70 -5.20
CA ALA A 73 10.34 6.70 -6.21
C ALA A 73 9.70 5.32 -6.34
N LEU A 74 10.52 4.26 -6.33
CA LEU A 74 10.01 2.88 -6.44
C LEU A 74 9.12 2.51 -5.26
N LEU A 75 9.52 2.81 -4.02
CA LEU A 75 8.70 2.50 -2.85
C LEU A 75 7.45 3.38 -2.76
N ALA A 76 7.57 4.69 -3.01
CA ALA A 76 6.44 5.61 -2.91
C ALA A 76 5.37 5.35 -3.98
N VAL A 77 5.79 5.10 -5.23
CA VAL A 77 4.85 4.77 -6.31
C VAL A 77 4.18 3.43 -6.06
N SER A 78 4.93 2.41 -5.61
CA SER A 78 4.35 1.11 -5.27
C SER A 78 3.29 1.24 -4.16
N ALA A 79 3.57 2.00 -3.11
CA ALA A 79 2.62 2.24 -2.02
C ALA A 79 1.38 3.03 -2.48
N ALA A 80 1.56 4.05 -3.31
CA ALA A 80 0.45 4.85 -3.85
C ALA A 80 -0.47 4.01 -4.75
N MET A 81 0.09 3.16 -5.61
CA MET A 81 -0.69 2.22 -6.42
C MET A 81 -1.43 1.20 -5.55
N ALA A 82 -0.76 0.63 -4.56
CA ALA A 82 -1.34 -0.33 -3.63
C ALA A 82 -2.51 0.28 -2.84
N ALA A 83 -2.42 1.55 -2.43
CA ALA A 83 -3.50 2.25 -1.72
C ALA A 83 -4.78 2.40 -2.57
N SER A 84 -4.69 2.24 -3.88
CA SER A 84 -5.85 2.26 -4.80
C SER A 84 -6.28 0.86 -5.25
N TRP A 85 -5.66 -0.19 -4.70
CA TRP A 85 -5.84 -1.58 -5.11
C TRP A 85 -6.62 -2.38 -4.05
N GLY A 86 -7.88 -2.01 -3.79
CA GLY A 86 -8.73 -2.67 -2.82
C GLY A 86 -9.99 -3.24 -3.50
N PHE A 87 -10.16 -4.56 -3.55
CA PHE A 87 -11.24 -5.23 -4.28
C PHE A 87 -12.06 -6.20 -3.42
N MET A 88 -11.65 -6.50 -2.18
CA MET A 88 -12.32 -7.48 -1.34
C MET A 88 -13.61 -6.97 -0.70
N LEU A 89 -13.56 -5.77 -0.11
CA LEU A 89 -14.65 -5.27 0.73
C LEU A 89 -15.46 -4.18 0.03
N PRO A 90 -16.79 -4.13 0.27
CA PRO A 90 -17.63 -3.01 -0.17
C PRO A 90 -17.15 -1.67 0.39
N SER A 91 -16.56 -1.68 1.59
CA SER A 91 -16.02 -0.48 2.26
C SER A 91 -14.73 0.05 1.66
N GLY A 92 -13.99 -0.77 0.90
CA GLY A 92 -12.68 -0.39 0.35
C GLY A 92 -12.78 0.75 -0.65
N THR A 93 -13.78 0.71 -1.55
CA THR A 93 -13.98 1.77 -2.55
C THR A 93 -15.46 2.06 -2.80
N GLY A 94 -15.77 3.29 -3.26
CA GLY A 94 -17.12 3.65 -3.67
C GLY A 94 -17.73 2.73 -4.74
N PRO A 95 -17.01 2.39 -5.82
CA PRO A 95 -17.47 1.42 -6.81
C PRO A 95 -17.79 0.05 -6.23
N ASN A 96 -17.00 -0.46 -5.29
CA ASN A 96 -17.27 -1.73 -4.61
C ASN A 96 -18.58 -1.68 -3.82
N ALA A 97 -18.79 -0.58 -3.08
CA ALA A 97 -20.04 -0.37 -2.33
C ALA A 97 -21.27 -0.34 -3.25
N ILE A 98 -21.17 0.36 -4.37
CA ILE A 98 -22.26 0.45 -5.36
C ILE A 98 -22.53 -0.93 -5.98
N ALA A 99 -21.50 -1.65 -6.40
CA ALA A 99 -21.64 -2.97 -6.99
C ALA A 99 -22.31 -3.97 -6.02
N TRP A 100 -21.90 -3.96 -4.76
CA TRP A 100 -22.50 -4.79 -3.72
C TRP A 100 -23.93 -4.39 -3.40
N ALA A 101 -24.24 -3.08 -3.35
CA ALA A 101 -25.58 -2.55 -3.03
C ALA A 101 -26.64 -2.91 -4.09
N THR A 102 -26.24 -3.32 -5.30
CA THR A 102 -27.20 -3.82 -6.30
C THR A 102 -27.89 -5.11 -5.89
N GLY A 103 -27.37 -5.82 -4.88
CA GLY A 103 -27.89 -7.10 -4.41
C GLY A 103 -27.57 -8.29 -5.34
N HIS A 104 -26.92 -8.06 -6.50
CA HIS A 104 -26.57 -9.12 -7.44
C HIS A 104 -25.27 -9.85 -7.09
N ILE A 105 -24.45 -9.25 -6.23
CA ILE A 105 -23.15 -9.79 -5.81
C ILE A 105 -23.21 -10.19 -4.34
N ALA A 106 -23.16 -11.49 -4.06
CA ALA A 106 -23.06 -12.01 -2.70
C ALA A 106 -21.68 -11.68 -2.10
N LEU A 107 -21.64 -11.19 -0.86
CA LEU A 107 -20.40 -10.82 -0.16
C LEU A 107 -19.30 -11.92 -0.21
N PRO A 108 -19.61 -13.21 0.02
CA PRO A 108 -18.58 -14.25 -0.08
C PRO A 108 -17.92 -14.36 -1.45
N ARG A 109 -18.70 -14.10 -2.52
CA ARG A 109 -18.17 -14.11 -3.89
C ARG A 109 -17.26 -12.91 -4.12
N MET A 110 -17.67 -11.73 -3.64
CA MET A 110 -16.86 -10.50 -3.72
C MET A 110 -15.53 -10.68 -2.97
N LEU A 111 -15.58 -11.18 -1.74
CA LEU A 111 -14.38 -11.47 -0.94
C LEU A 111 -13.42 -12.41 -1.65
N LYS A 112 -13.92 -13.53 -2.19
CA LYS A 112 -13.08 -14.53 -2.87
C LYS A 112 -12.43 -13.97 -4.13
N SER A 113 -13.19 -13.27 -4.96
CA SER A 113 -12.67 -12.68 -6.21
C SER A 113 -11.72 -11.52 -5.92
N GLY A 114 -12.06 -10.67 -4.96
CA GLY A 114 -11.22 -9.56 -4.51
C GLY A 114 -9.89 -10.05 -3.94
N PHE A 115 -9.92 -11.05 -3.07
CA PHE A 115 -8.69 -11.65 -2.53
C PHE A 115 -7.75 -12.18 -3.64
N MET A 116 -8.30 -12.81 -4.66
CA MET A 116 -7.47 -13.26 -5.80
C MET A 116 -6.85 -12.08 -6.54
N LEU A 117 -7.61 -11.00 -6.75
CA LEU A 117 -7.09 -9.79 -7.38
C LEU A 117 -6.02 -9.11 -6.52
N ASP A 118 -6.22 -9.05 -5.22
CA ASP A 118 -5.27 -8.45 -4.28
C ASP A 118 -3.95 -9.22 -4.24
N VAL A 119 -4.01 -10.55 -4.20
CA VAL A 119 -2.81 -11.41 -4.26
C VAL A 119 -2.06 -11.24 -5.60
N VAL A 120 -2.77 -11.17 -6.72
CA VAL A 120 -2.17 -10.91 -8.04
C VAL A 120 -1.63 -9.48 -8.14
N GLY A 121 -2.28 -8.53 -7.47
CA GLY A 121 -1.87 -7.14 -7.43
C GLY A 121 -0.46 -6.93 -6.88
N ILE A 122 -0.04 -7.72 -5.89
CA ILE A 122 1.28 -7.59 -5.28
C ILE A 122 2.41 -7.73 -6.32
N PRO A 123 2.58 -8.87 -7.01
CA PRO A 123 3.63 -9.02 -8.00
C PRO A 123 3.43 -8.11 -9.22
N LEU A 124 2.17 -7.80 -9.57
CA LEU A 124 1.88 -6.92 -10.69
C LEU A 124 2.36 -5.49 -10.42
N ILE A 125 2.00 -4.90 -9.28
CA ILE A 125 2.42 -3.55 -8.90
C ILE A 125 3.94 -3.47 -8.80
N VAL A 126 4.55 -4.38 -8.04
CA VAL A 126 6.00 -4.40 -7.86
C VAL A 126 6.72 -4.59 -9.19
N GLY A 127 6.27 -5.54 -10.01
CA GLY A 127 6.88 -5.84 -11.30
C GLY A 127 6.80 -4.66 -12.28
N ILE A 128 5.63 -4.00 -12.38
CA ILE A 128 5.47 -2.83 -13.27
C ILE A 128 6.33 -1.67 -12.80
N VAL A 129 6.30 -1.34 -11.50
CA VAL A 129 7.06 -0.21 -10.97
C VAL A 129 8.56 -0.43 -11.16
N TRP A 130 9.07 -1.65 -10.90
CA TRP A 130 10.48 -1.97 -11.18
C TRP A 130 10.82 -1.93 -12.66
N ALA A 131 9.98 -2.50 -13.52
CA ALA A 131 10.19 -2.45 -14.97
C ALA A 131 10.26 -1.01 -15.49
N VAL A 132 9.35 -0.14 -15.03
CA VAL A 132 9.35 1.29 -15.39
C VAL A 132 10.60 1.99 -14.83
N GLY A 133 11.00 1.70 -13.59
CA GLY A 133 12.23 2.24 -12.99
C GLY A 133 13.48 1.87 -13.80
N LEU A 134 13.56 0.66 -14.32
CA LEU A 134 14.68 0.22 -15.16
C LEU A 134 14.72 0.89 -16.54
N ILE A 135 13.57 1.33 -17.05
CA ILE A 135 13.46 2.01 -18.36
C ILE A 135 13.78 3.51 -18.24
N LEU A 136 13.39 4.13 -17.14
CA LEU A 136 13.51 5.58 -16.95
C LEU A 136 14.79 6.01 -16.21
N GLY A 137 15.41 5.11 -15.46
CA GLY A 137 16.68 5.34 -14.74
C GLY A 137 17.87 4.99 -15.57
#